data_cc8649593bc3459a0dd64f4320fc0002
#
_entry.id   cc8649593bc3459a0dd64f4320fc0002
#
_cell.length_a   1.000
_cell.length_b   1.000
_cell.length_c   1.000
_cell.angle_alpha   90.00
_cell.angle_beta   90.00
_cell.angle_gamma   90.00
#
_symmetry.space_group_name_H-M   'P 1'
#
loop_
_entity.id
_entity.type
_entity.pdbx_description
1 polymer ?
#
loop_
_entity_poly.entity_id
_entity_poly.type
_entity_poly.pdbx_seq_one_letter_code
_entity_poly.pdbx_strand_id
1 'polypeptide(L)'
;MKGAASNAAPAPRATESARILIVSRHDYRTARRASVHFVARQMARQGHDVAFLSIGYSWLSRLRGDSRSNLFHRANNWEEVDGLRAYLWRSAWHPVKLPVPTEIESWLYSRWANNSCTALDEAARNADIIIIESGIAPALIKRIRAVAPSARLVYRATDLLATAGVPECIEDMLWQSEQDIDLIVVVARSMLPHFDAYRCPKMFIPHGVDTAILHGATDNPYTTPRNAVTVGSMLFDAAALRALALARPDFTFHTIGSPKSVFPANVVQHDEMPFAQTLPYLQHADVGIAAYQRAAAAAYLADSSLKLLQYQAIGLPAVCPDFAVGDHPLRFGYRSGHVEDLAPAFERALNAGRHPMPAKD
;
A
#
# COMPACT_ATOMS: atom_id res chain seq x y z
N MET A 1 7.93 -44.85 -32.30
CA MET A 1 8.46 -43.51 -32.09
C MET A 1 7.33 -42.52 -32.34
N LYS A 2 6.69 -41.99 -31.28
CA LYS A 2 5.68 -40.93 -31.39
C LYS A 2 6.29 -39.71 -30.68
N GLY A 3 6.48 -38.63 -31.43
CA GLY A 3 7.06 -37.40 -30.95
C GLY A 3 6.16 -36.72 -29.87
N ALA A 4 6.74 -36.37 -28.76
CA ALA A 4 6.14 -35.55 -27.75
C ALA A 4 6.08 -34.09 -28.31
N ALA A 5 4.88 -33.58 -28.56
CA ALA A 5 4.66 -32.17 -28.86
C ALA A 5 4.91 -31.35 -27.55
N SER A 6 5.90 -30.47 -27.64
CA SER A 6 6.20 -29.48 -26.62
C SER A 6 5.06 -28.48 -26.56
N ASN A 7 4.29 -28.50 -25.46
CA ASN A 7 3.30 -27.47 -25.10
C ASN A 7 4.04 -26.27 -24.51
N ALA A 8 4.74 -25.49 -25.32
CA ALA A 8 5.21 -24.19 -24.90
C ALA A 8 4.00 -23.25 -24.79
N ALA A 9 3.78 -22.68 -23.63
CA ALA A 9 2.77 -21.63 -23.43
C ALA A 9 3.04 -20.48 -24.42
N PRO A 10 2.01 -19.89 -25.05
CA PRO A 10 2.20 -18.81 -26.01
C PRO A 10 2.82 -17.61 -25.26
N ALA A 11 3.87 -17.04 -25.88
CA ALA A 11 4.48 -15.80 -25.41
C ALA A 11 3.39 -14.72 -25.22
N PRO A 12 3.46 -13.90 -24.16
CA PRO A 12 2.48 -12.84 -23.94
C PRO A 12 2.44 -11.95 -25.17
N ARG A 13 1.23 -11.74 -25.73
CA ARG A 13 1.01 -10.77 -26.81
C ARG A 13 1.55 -9.42 -26.36
N ALA A 14 2.32 -8.74 -27.22
CA ALA A 14 2.73 -7.36 -27.01
C ALA A 14 1.45 -6.55 -26.71
N THR A 15 1.30 -6.08 -25.47
CA THR A 15 0.19 -5.22 -25.08
C THR A 15 0.37 -3.89 -25.78
N GLU A 16 -0.66 -3.42 -26.49
CA GLU A 16 -0.64 -2.06 -27.06
C GLU A 16 -0.35 -1.05 -25.95
N SER A 17 0.53 -0.08 -26.25
CA SER A 17 0.84 0.99 -25.30
C SER A 17 -0.42 1.80 -24.99
N ALA A 18 -0.76 1.95 -23.71
CA ALA A 18 -1.89 2.73 -23.24
C ALA A 18 -1.41 3.96 -22.46
N ARG A 19 -2.17 5.04 -22.50
CA ARG A 19 -1.99 6.24 -21.67
C ARG A 19 -2.77 6.04 -20.37
N ILE A 20 -2.07 5.99 -19.25
CA ILE A 20 -2.64 5.66 -17.94
C ILE A 20 -2.48 6.84 -17.01
N LEU A 21 -3.60 7.33 -16.45
CA LEU A 21 -3.59 8.30 -15.35
C LEU A 21 -3.84 7.58 -14.03
N ILE A 22 -2.96 7.74 -13.07
CA ILE A 22 -3.14 7.25 -11.69
C ILE A 22 -3.37 8.45 -10.78
N VAL A 23 -4.50 8.46 -10.06
CA VAL A 23 -4.85 9.51 -9.09
C VAL A 23 -4.78 8.90 -7.69
N SER A 24 -3.82 9.36 -6.89
CA SER A 24 -3.53 8.82 -5.56
C SER A 24 -3.25 9.93 -4.54
N ARG A 25 -3.42 9.62 -3.25
CA ARG A 25 -2.94 10.48 -2.17
C ARG A 25 -1.43 10.38 -1.97
N HIS A 26 -0.82 9.28 -2.39
CA HIS A 26 0.63 9.11 -2.36
C HIS A 26 1.31 9.98 -3.44
N ASP A 27 2.56 10.37 -3.22
CA ASP A 27 3.35 11.01 -4.27
C ASP A 27 4.49 10.10 -4.70
N TYR A 28 4.65 9.95 -6.02
CA TYR A 28 5.62 9.01 -6.58
C TYR A 28 7.08 9.35 -6.21
N ARG A 29 7.37 10.61 -5.91
CA ARG A 29 8.70 11.13 -5.61
C ARG A 29 9.10 11.02 -4.13
N THR A 30 8.18 10.55 -3.26
CA THR A 30 8.48 10.36 -1.83
C THR A 30 9.34 9.11 -1.59
N ALA A 31 10.10 9.11 -0.50
CA ALA A 31 10.92 7.96 -0.12
C ALA A 31 10.06 6.75 0.32
N ARG A 32 8.91 7.02 0.96
CA ARG A 32 7.96 6.00 1.37
C ARG A 32 7.27 5.38 0.16
N ARG A 33 7.27 4.06 0.06
CA ARG A 33 6.64 3.33 -1.04
C ARG A 33 5.36 2.63 -0.58
N ALA A 34 4.26 2.88 -1.29
CA ALA A 34 3.01 2.13 -1.21
C ALA A 34 2.87 1.27 -2.47
N SER A 35 1.91 0.33 -2.48
CA SER A 35 1.70 -0.59 -3.61
C SER A 35 1.48 0.13 -4.95
N VAL A 36 0.85 1.29 -4.95
CA VAL A 36 0.59 2.08 -6.16
C VAL A 36 1.87 2.51 -6.88
N HIS A 37 2.96 2.74 -6.15
CA HIS A 37 4.26 3.07 -6.76
C HIS A 37 4.83 1.91 -7.57
N PHE A 38 4.71 0.69 -7.04
CA PHE A 38 5.16 -0.53 -7.74
C PHE A 38 4.30 -0.81 -8.97
N VAL A 39 2.97 -0.61 -8.86
CA VAL A 39 2.03 -0.72 -9.99
C VAL A 39 2.38 0.29 -11.08
N ALA A 40 2.54 1.58 -10.74
CA ALA A 40 2.89 2.64 -11.68
C ALA A 40 4.21 2.35 -12.41
N ARG A 41 5.24 1.95 -11.65
CA ARG A 41 6.55 1.60 -12.18
C ARG A 41 6.50 0.40 -13.12
N GLN A 42 5.74 -0.63 -12.76
CA GLN A 42 5.59 -1.83 -13.59
C GLN A 42 4.87 -1.52 -14.90
N MET A 43 3.81 -0.69 -14.86
CA MET A 43 3.12 -0.23 -16.06
C MET A 43 4.05 0.57 -16.99
N ALA A 44 4.86 1.47 -16.43
CA ALA A 44 5.86 2.22 -17.22
C ALA A 44 6.92 1.29 -17.83
N ARG A 45 7.40 0.29 -17.08
CA ARG A 45 8.34 -0.74 -17.59
C ARG A 45 7.75 -1.61 -18.71
N GLN A 46 6.43 -1.77 -18.72
CA GLN A 46 5.71 -2.49 -19.78
C GLN A 46 5.47 -1.62 -21.04
N GLY A 47 5.94 -0.37 -21.04
CA GLY A 47 5.86 0.52 -22.19
C GLY A 47 4.59 1.37 -22.24
N HIS A 48 3.82 1.44 -21.15
CA HIS A 48 2.69 2.37 -21.06
C HIS A 48 3.14 3.80 -20.72
N ASP A 49 2.44 4.82 -21.26
CA ASP A 49 2.61 6.21 -20.87
C ASP A 49 1.86 6.46 -19.54
N VAL A 50 2.59 6.54 -18.44
CA VAL A 50 2.01 6.66 -17.09
C VAL A 50 2.15 8.09 -16.56
N ALA A 51 1.01 8.72 -16.25
CA ALA A 51 0.92 9.95 -15.49
C ALA A 51 0.47 9.64 -14.05
N PHE A 52 1.28 9.99 -13.06
CA PHE A 52 0.98 9.82 -11.64
C PHE A 52 0.64 11.16 -11.01
N LEU A 53 -0.63 11.38 -10.67
CA LEU A 53 -1.11 12.64 -10.10
C LEU A 53 -1.45 12.47 -8.63
N SER A 54 -0.70 13.15 -7.78
CA SER A 54 -0.84 13.15 -6.33
C SER A 54 -1.81 14.24 -5.88
N ILE A 55 -2.73 13.91 -4.99
CA ILE A 55 -3.79 14.79 -4.51
C ILE A 55 -3.76 15.01 -3.00
N GLY A 56 -4.63 15.90 -2.50
CA GLY A 56 -4.79 16.14 -1.06
C GLY A 56 -3.60 16.86 -0.43
N TYR A 57 -2.93 17.74 -1.17
CA TYR A 57 -1.82 18.55 -0.69
C TYR A 57 -2.12 20.05 -0.82
N SER A 58 -1.74 20.82 0.19
CA SER A 58 -1.90 22.27 0.23
C SER A 58 -0.80 22.90 1.09
N TRP A 59 -0.80 24.23 1.22
CA TRP A 59 0.10 24.93 2.15
C TRP A 59 -0.09 24.48 3.62
N LEU A 60 -1.32 24.10 4.02
CA LEU A 60 -1.62 23.59 5.36
C LEU A 60 -0.98 22.20 5.61
N SER A 61 -0.86 21.38 4.57
CA SER A 61 -0.16 20.09 4.65
C SER A 61 1.31 20.30 5.07
N ARG A 62 1.96 21.33 4.52
CA ARG A 62 3.34 21.69 4.88
C ARG A 62 3.46 22.06 6.37
N LEU A 63 2.54 22.86 6.89
CA LEU A 63 2.54 23.26 8.30
C LEU A 63 2.29 22.10 9.26
N ARG A 64 1.58 21.05 8.80
CA ARG A 64 1.30 19.85 9.59
C ARG A 64 2.36 18.75 9.46
N GLY A 65 3.48 19.03 8.81
CA GLY A 65 4.58 18.05 8.66
C GLY A 65 4.25 16.89 7.72
N ASP A 66 3.43 17.12 6.68
CA ASP A 66 3.16 16.11 5.64
C ASP A 66 4.48 15.63 5.02
N SER A 67 4.61 14.33 4.83
CA SER A 67 5.83 13.70 4.27
C SER A 67 6.21 14.20 2.87
N ARG A 68 5.30 14.90 2.17
CA ARG A 68 5.51 15.54 0.87
C ARG A 68 5.98 17.00 0.98
N SER A 69 6.29 17.49 2.19
CA SER A 69 6.66 18.90 2.42
C SER A 69 7.93 19.33 1.67
N ASN A 70 8.86 18.39 1.43
CA ASN A 70 10.04 18.61 0.60
C ASN A 70 9.72 18.86 -0.89
N LEU A 71 8.51 18.49 -1.34
CA LEU A 71 8.04 18.71 -2.70
C LEU A 71 7.26 20.02 -2.88
N PHE A 72 7.12 20.84 -1.82
CA PHE A 72 6.28 22.06 -1.85
C PHE A 72 6.58 23.00 -3.01
N HIS A 73 7.86 23.27 -3.28
CA HIS A 73 8.30 24.14 -4.37
C HIS A 73 8.27 23.46 -5.75
N ARG A 74 8.15 22.15 -5.78
CA ARG A 74 8.03 21.33 -6.99
C ARG A 74 6.57 20.98 -7.31
N ALA A 75 5.63 21.34 -6.43
CA ALA A 75 4.20 21.13 -6.64
C ALA A 75 3.68 21.96 -7.83
N ASN A 76 2.61 21.48 -8.46
CA ASN A 76 1.96 22.05 -9.64
C ASN A 76 2.86 22.09 -10.90
N ASN A 77 3.87 21.22 -10.95
CA ASN A 77 4.70 20.99 -12.14
C ASN A 77 4.81 19.48 -12.40
N TRP A 78 4.79 19.12 -13.69
CA TRP A 78 5.11 17.76 -14.11
C TRP A 78 6.62 17.53 -14.06
N GLU A 79 7.00 16.35 -13.59
CA GLU A 79 8.39 15.90 -13.54
C GLU A 79 8.49 14.47 -14.05
N GLU A 80 9.51 14.15 -14.80
CA GLU A 80 9.82 12.79 -15.20
C GLU A 80 10.65 12.06 -14.14
N VAL A 81 10.19 10.91 -13.71
CA VAL A 81 10.85 10.07 -12.69
C VAL A 81 10.62 8.60 -13.04
N ASP A 82 11.68 7.81 -13.12
CA ASP A 82 11.62 6.35 -13.41
C ASP A 82 10.83 5.99 -14.69
N GLY A 83 10.82 6.86 -15.69
CA GLY A 83 10.11 6.64 -16.96
C GLY A 83 8.60 6.91 -16.91
N LEU A 84 8.12 7.61 -15.88
CA LEU A 84 6.74 8.11 -15.80
C LEU A 84 6.70 9.59 -15.42
N ARG A 85 5.57 10.24 -15.65
CA ARG A 85 5.35 11.64 -15.28
C ARG A 85 4.66 11.74 -13.94
N ALA A 86 5.24 12.49 -12.98
CA ALA A 86 4.70 12.70 -11.64
C ALA A 86 4.29 14.16 -11.42
N TYR A 87 3.14 14.37 -10.80
CA TYR A 87 2.59 15.69 -10.49
C TYR A 87 2.03 15.70 -9.06
N LEU A 88 2.34 16.73 -8.28
CA LEU A 88 1.71 16.98 -6.97
C LEU A 88 0.76 18.17 -7.10
N TRP A 89 -0.55 17.90 -7.04
CA TRP A 89 -1.52 18.98 -7.01
C TRP A 89 -1.54 19.65 -5.64
N ARG A 90 -0.95 20.84 -5.59
CA ARG A 90 -1.10 21.75 -4.46
C ARG A 90 -2.36 22.60 -4.67
N SER A 91 -3.45 22.17 -4.06
CA SER A 91 -4.73 22.85 -4.14
C SER A 91 -4.78 24.06 -3.22
N ALA A 92 -5.53 25.09 -3.63
CA ALA A 92 -5.80 26.27 -2.79
C ALA A 92 -6.68 25.89 -1.58
N TRP A 93 -7.63 24.98 -1.79
CA TRP A 93 -8.51 24.44 -0.77
C TRP A 93 -7.95 23.12 -0.20
N HIS A 94 -7.92 23.01 1.13
CA HIS A 94 -7.36 21.81 1.77
C HIS A 94 -8.48 20.79 2.12
N PRO A 95 -8.44 19.58 1.55
CA PRO A 95 -9.36 18.53 1.94
C PRO A 95 -8.96 18.00 3.33
N VAL A 96 -9.77 18.27 4.33
CA VAL A 96 -9.51 17.87 5.71
C VAL A 96 -10.77 17.27 6.32
N LYS A 97 -10.57 16.20 7.09
CA LYS A 97 -11.61 15.63 7.95
C LYS A 97 -11.81 16.57 9.15
N LEU A 98 -13.02 17.03 9.35
CA LEU A 98 -13.40 17.93 10.43
C LEU A 98 -14.51 17.28 11.28
N PRO A 99 -14.59 17.60 12.57
CA PRO A 99 -15.70 17.15 13.43
C PRO A 99 -16.94 18.04 13.17
N VAL A 100 -17.49 17.97 11.97
CA VAL A 100 -18.65 18.72 11.51
C VAL A 100 -19.71 17.75 10.95
N PRO A 101 -20.99 18.14 10.83
CA PRO A 101 -22.01 17.32 10.17
C PRO A 101 -21.58 16.88 8.78
N THR A 102 -21.99 15.66 8.39
CA THR A 102 -21.59 15.01 7.12
C THR A 102 -21.95 15.86 5.90
N GLU A 103 -23.03 16.62 5.94
CA GLU A 103 -23.46 17.52 4.84
C GLU A 103 -22.45 18.66 4.62
N ILE A 104 -21.93 19.23 5.71
CA ILE A 104 -20.92 20.30 5.64
C ILE A 104 -19.61 19.70 5.13
N GLU A 105 -19.22 18.53 5.63
CA GLU A 105 -18.02 17.84 5.20
C GLU A 105 -18.11 17.46 3.70
N SER A 106 -19.25 16.95 3.25
CA SER A 106 -19.55 16.67 1.84
C SER A 106 -19.45 17.92 0.97
N TRP A 107 -20.00 19.06 1.42
CA TRP A 107 -19.86 20.33 0.72
C TRP A 107 -18.40 20.78 0.61
N LEU A 108 -17.61 20.64 1.69
CA LEU A 108 -16.18 20.97 1.69
C LEU A 108 -15.39 20.13 0.69
N TYR A 109 -15.64 18.81 0.64
CA TYR A 109 -14.97 17.93 -0.32
C TYR A 109 -15.41 18.16 -1.75
N SER A 110 -16.68 18.47 -1.98
CA SER A 110 -17.20 18.89 -3.29
C SER A 110 -16.55 20.20 -3.75
N ARG A 111 -16.38 21.17 -2.85
CA ARG A 111 -15.64 22.42 -3.14
C ARG A 111 -14.18 22.15 -3.51
N TRP A 112 -13.52 21.24 -2.78
CA TRP A 112 -12.17 20.85 -3.09
C TRP A 112 -12.06 20.14 -4.44
N ALA A 113 -12.93 19.19 -4.72
CA ALA A 113 -12.95 18.43 -5.97
C ALA A 113 -13.14 19.32 -7.21
N ASN A 114 -13.89 20.42 -7.05
CA ASN A 114 -14.16 21.40 -8.12
C ASN A 114 -13.09 22.52 -8.22
N ASN A 115 -12.05 22.50 -7.37
CA ASN A 115 -10.94 23.43 -7.53
C ASN A 115 -10.23 23.24 -8.87
N SER A 116 -9.81 24.34 -9.50
CA SER A 116 -9.10 24.27 -10.77
C SER A 116 -7.81 23.46 -10.66
N CYS A 117 -7.65 22.49 -11.54
CA CYS A 117 -6.44 21.71 -11.74
C CYS A 117 -6.34 21.32 -13.22
N THR A 118 -5.81 22.22 -14.04
CA THR A 118 -5.67 22.01 -15.48
C THR A 118 -4.88 20.74 -15.79
N ALA A 119 -3.84 20.45 -14.99
CA ALA A 119 -3.03 19.26 -15.16
C ALA A 119 -3.82 17.96 -14.99
N LEU A 120 -4.78 17.91 -14.03
CA LEU A 120 -5.69 16.78 -13.86
C LEU A 120 -6.62 16.62 -15.07
N ASP A 121 -7.25 17.74 -15.48
CA ASP A 121 -8.24 17.69 -16.56
C ASP A 121 -7.60 17.33 -17.91
N GLU A 122 -6.40 17.84 -18.21
CA GLU A 122 -5.64 17.50 -19.41
C GLU A 122 -5.16 16.05 -19.39
N ALA A 123 -4.59 15.60 -18.27
CA ALA A 123 -4.15 14.22 -18.12
C ALA A 123 -5.32 13.24 -18.25
N ALA A 124 -6.48 13.57 -17.67
CA ALA A 124 -7.68 12.74 -17.78
C ALA A 124 -8.21 12.67 -19.21
N ARG A 125 -8.32 13.81 -19.93
CA ARG A 125 -8.77 13.83 -21.35
C ARG A 125 -7.91 12.98 -22.26
N ASN A 126 -6.62 12.92 -21.97
CA ASN A 126 -5.64 12.20 -22.79
C ASN A 126 -5.47 10.73 -22.37
N ALA A 127 -6.05 10.30 -21.25
CA ALA A 127 -5.89 8.95 -20.74
C ALA A 127 -6.86 7.97 -21.45
N ASP A 128 -6.36 6.77 -21.70
CA ASP A 128 -7.17 5.63 -22.13
C ASP A 128 -7.73 4.90 -20.90
N ILE A 129 -6.95 4.87 -19.80
CA ILE A 129 -7.31 4.25 -18.52
C ILE A 129 -7.01 5.23 -17.39
N ILE A 130 -7.96 5.39 -16.47
CA ILE A 130 -7.81 6.22 -15.27
C ILE A 130 -7.99 5.34 -14.04
N ILE A 131 -6.98 5.28 -13.19
CA ILE A 131 -6.99 4.53 -11.94
C ILE A 131 -7.18 5.49 -10.77
N ILE A 132 -8.32 5.37 -10.09
CA ILE A 132 -8.65 6.12 -8.87
C ILE A 132 -8.33 5.23 -7.68
N GLU A 133 -7.37 5.63 -6.86
CA GLU A 133 -7.01 4.87 -5.66
C GLU A 133 -7.92 5.20 -4.47
N SER A 134 -8.07 4.27 -3.52
CA SER A 134 -8.78 4.51 -2.27
C SER A 134 -8.19 5.70 -1.48
N GLY A 135 -8.96 6.24 -0.55
CA GLY A 135 -8.68 7.50 0.14
C GLY A 135 -9.65 8.58 -0.31
N ILE A 136 -9.19 9.81 -0.53
CA ILE A 136 -10.08 10.93 -0.92
C ILE A 136 -10.27 11.06 -2.44
N ALA A 137 -9.58 10.26 -3.24
CA ALA A 137 -9.65 10.34 -4.71
C ALA A 137 -11.05 10.08 -5.29
N PRO A 138 -11.95 9.27 -4.69
CA PRO A 138 -13.32 9.11 -5.15
C PRO A 138 -14.10 10.41 -5.33
N ALA A 139 -13.81 11.44 -4.55
CA ALA A 139 -14.45 12.76 -4.71
C ALA A 139 -14.23 13.40 -6.09
N LEU A 140 -13.21 12.95 -6.83
CA LEU A 140 -12.87 13.47 -8.17
C LEU A 140 -13.53 12.70 -9.32
N ILE A 141 -14.21 11.56 -9.06
CA ILE A 141 -14.72 10.67 -10.11
C ILE A 141 -15.66 11.42 -11.06
N LYS A 142 -16.66 12.13 -10.55
CA LYS A 142 -17.64 12.87 -11.37
C LYS A 142 -16.98 13.93 -12.26
N ARG A 143 -16.00 14.67 -11.70
CA ARG A 143 -15.21 15.65 -12.48
C ARG A 143 -14.40 14.97 -13.59
N ILE A 144 -13.72 13.88 -13.26
CA ILE A 144 -12.90 13.14 -14.20
C ILE A 144 -13.77 12.57 -15.32
N ARG A 145 -14.92 11.96 -15.00
CA ARG A 145 -15.85 11.43 -16.00
C ARG A 145 -16.40 12.53 -16.92
N ALA A 146 -16.67 13.72 -16.36
CA ALA A 146 -17.16 14.86 -17.18
C ALA A 146 -16.12 15.32 -18.22
N VAL A 147 -14.81 15.26 -17.94
CA VAL A 147 -13.77 15.69 -18.87
C VAL A 147 -13.20 14.55 -19.73
N ALA A 148 -13.40 13.30 -19.32
CA ALA A 148 -12.89 12.10 -19.97
C ALA A 148 -13.98 11.02 -20.09
N PRO A 149 -15.07 11.26 -20.85
CA PRO A 149 -16.23 10.35 -20.91
C PRO A 149 -15.90 8.97 -21.53
N SER A 150 -14.89 8.90 -22.40
CA SER A 150 -14.48 7.66 -23.08
C SER A 150 -13.38 6.87 -22.39
N ALA A 151 -12.70 7.46 -21.41
CA ALA A 151 -11.65 6.77 -20.68
C ALA A 151 -12.23 5.66 -19.79
N ARG A 152 -11.53 4.52 -19.67
CA ARG A 152 -11.91 3.47 -18.72
C ARG A 152 -11.51 3.88 -17.31
N LEU A 153 -12.50 4.01 -16.42
CA LEU A 153 -12.28 4.40 -15.03
C LEU A 153 -12.28 3.17 -14.12
N VAL A 154 -11.14 2.95 -13.49
CA VAL A 154 -10.91 1.84 -12.56
C VAL A 154 -10.82 2.39 -11.15
N TYR A 155 -11.71 1.97 -10.26
CA TYR A 155 -11.54 2.21 -8.82
C TYR A 155 -10.70 1.10 -8.21
N ARG A 156 -9.53 1.46 -7.67
CA ARG A 156 -8.62 0.50 -7.01
C ARG A 156 -8.74 0.65 -5.49
N ALA A 157 -9.47 -0.27 -4.87
CA ALA A 157 -9.65 -0.33 -3.43
C ALA A 157 -8.45 -1.04 -2.79
N THR A 158 -7.46 -0.26 -2.36
CA THR A 158 -6.30 -0.75 -1.59
C THR A 158 -6.59 -0.86 -0.10
N ASP A 159 -7.56 -0.07 0.36
CA ASP A 159 -8.12 -0.10 1.70
C ASP A 159 -9.63 0.14 1.60
N LEU A 160 -10.40 -0.37 2.56
CA LEU A 160 -11.78 0.05 2.73
C LEU A 160 -11.82 1.48 3.25
N LEU A 161 -12.66 2.34 2.67
CA LEU A 161 -12.71 3.77 3.03
C LEU A 161 -13.00 3.97 4.52
N ALA A 162 -13.85 3.15 5.11
CA ALA A 162 -14.13 3.15 6.55
C ALA A 162 -12.86 2.93 7.42
N THR A 163 -11.83 2.24 6.90
CA THR A 163 -10.57 1.97 7.60
C THR A 163 -9.44 2.90 7.21
N ALA A 164 -9.59 3.62 6.10
CA ALA A 164 -8.57 4.54 5.56
C ALA A 164 -8.50 5.89 6.31
N GLY A 165 -9.34 6.09 7.33
CA GLY A 165 -9.39 7.33 8.12
C GLY A 165 -9.89 8.54 7.32
N VAL A 166 -10.62 8.31 6.23
CA VAL A 166 -11.27 9.35 5.43
C VAL A 166 -12.67 9.67 5.99
N PRO A 167 -13.27 10.81 5.64
CA PRO A 167 -14.67 11.11 5.97
C PRO A 167 -15.66 10.13 5.35
N GLU A 168 -16.78 9.90 6.04
CA GLU A 168 -17.88 9.05 5.53
C GLU A 168 -18.44 9.56 4.20
N CYS A 169 -18.51 10.86 4.03
CA CYS A 169 -18.98 11.48 2.77
C CYS A 169 -18.20 11.04 1.53
N ILE A 170 -16.96 10.55 1.67
CA ILE A 170 -16.19 10.01 0.55
C ILE A 170 -16.77 8.67 0.07
N GLU A 171 -17.28 7.84 0.98
CA GLU A 171 -17.96 6.60 0.63
C GLU A 171 -19.28 6.90 -0.09
N ASP A 172 -20.03 7.90 0.39
CA ASP A 172 -21.23 8.38 -0.30
C ASP A 172 -20.91 8.92 -1.71
N MET A 173 -19.82 9.67 -1.87
CA MET A 173 -19.37 10.18 -3.17
C MET A 173 -18.96 9.04 -4.12
N LEU A 174 -18.30 8.02 -3.59
CA LEU A 174 -17.98 6.81 -4.36
C LEU A 174 -19.25 6.12 -4.84
N TRP A 175 -20.21 5.90 -3.94
CA TRP A 175 -21.50 5.30 -4.26
C TRP A 175 -22.28 6.11 -5.29
N GLN A 176 -22.37 7.43 -5.12
CA GLN A 176 -23.04 8.34 -6.07
C GLN A 176 -22.38 8.37 -7.46
N SER A 177 -21.15 7.88 -7.57
CA SER A 177 -20.39 7.76 -8.82
C SER A 177 -20.37 6.33 -9.37
N GLU A 178 -21.22 5.44 -8.87
CA GLU A 178 -21.26 4.02 -9.24
C GLU A 178 -21.34 3.80 -10.76
N GLN A 179 -22.18 4.61 -11.45
CA GLN A 179 -22.36 4.51 -12.91
C GLN A 179 -21.16 5.02 -13.72
N ASP A 180 -20.26 5.77 -13.09
CA ASP A 180 -19.06 6.33 -13.71
C ASP A 180 -17.85 5.37 -13.65
N ILE A 181 -17.98 4.27 -12.89
CA ILE A 181 -16.92 3.30 -12.66
C ILE A 181 -17.09 2.11 -13.60
N ASP A 182 -16.04 1.81 -14.38
CA ASP A 182 -16.06 0.69 -15.34
C ASP A 182 -15.55 -0.62 -14.71
N LEU A 183 -14.72 -0.55 -13.67
CA LEU A 183 -14.14 -1.70 -12.97
C LEU A 183 -13.77 -1.35 -11.54
N ILE A 184 -14.08 -2.23 -10.60
CA ILE A 184 -13.54 -2.17 -9.24
C ILE A 184 -12.47 -3.25 -9.08
N VAL A 185 -11.27 -2.86 -8.67
CA VAL A 185 -10.18 -3.77 -8.32
C VAL A 185 -9.97 -3.73 -6.81
N VAL A 186 -10.08 -4.89 -6.17
CA VAL A 186 -9.79 -5.06 -4.74
C VAL A 186 -8.49 -5.82 -4.53
N VAL A 187 -7.78 -5.50 -3.46
CA VAL A 187 -6.48 -6.13 -3.13
C VAL A 187 -6.58 -7.31 -2.17
N ALA A 188 -7.79 -7.56 -1.65
CA ALA A 188 -8.10 -8.73 -0.82
C ALA A 188 -9.47 -9.30 -1.19
N ARG A 189 -9.60 -10.64 -1.19
CA ARG A 189 -10.87 -11.32 -1.51
C ARG A 189 -11.99 -10.94 -0.55
N SER A 190 -11.65 -10.76 0.72
CA SER A 190 -12.59 -10.34 1.77
C SER A 190 -13.17 -8.93 1.58
N MET A 191 -12.62 -8.13 0.66
CA MET A 191 -13.16 -6.82 0.30
C MET A 191 -14.28 -6.90 -0.74
N LEU A 192 -14.37 -7.98 -1.53
CA LEU A 192 -15.37 -8.11 -2.60
C LEU A 192 -16.82 -7.88 -2.12
N PRO A 193 -17.27 -8.44 -0.99
CA PRO A 193 -18.65 -8.25 -0.53
C PRO A 193 -19.04 -6.78 -0.27
N HIS A 194 -18.07 -5.91 0.06
CA HIS A 194 -18.33 -4.47 0.25
C HIS A 194 -18.77 -3.76 -1.04
N PHE A 195 -18.51 -4.37 -2.19
CA PHE A 195 -18.83 -3.81 -3.50
C PHE A 195 -19.95 -4.57 -4.23
N ASP A 196 -20.65 -5.51 -3.57
CA ASP A 196 -21.68 -6.33 -4.22
C ASP A 196 -22.82 -5.50 -4.84
N ALA A 197 -23.15 -4.38 -4.21
CA ALA A 197 -24.18 -3.47 -4.70
C ALA A 197 -23.78 -2.71 -5.98
N TYR A 198 -22.50 -2.59 -6.29
CA TYR A 198 -22.02 -1.91 -7.50
C TYR A 198 -22.29 -2.78 -8.74
N ARG A 199 -22.74 -2.18 -9.85
CA ARG A 199 -23.09 -2.91 -11.08
C ARG A 199 -21.88 -3.28 -11.94
N CYS A 200 -20.81 -2.49 -11.87
CA CYS A 200 -19.61 -2.74 -12.66
C CYS A 200 -18.93 -4.07 -12.26
N PRO A 201 -18.11 -4.68 -13.13
CA PRO A 201 -17.30 -5.83 -12.80
C PRO A 201 -16.37 -5.56 -11.59
N LYS A 202 -16.11 -6.61 -10.80
CA LYS A 202 -15.18 -6.60 -9.68
C LYS A 202 -14.09 -7.62 -9.93
N MET A 203 -12.86 -7.26 -9.61
CA MET A 203 -11.71 -8.14 -9.78
C MET A 203 -10.82 -8.12 -8.54
N PHE A 204 -10.42 -9.28 -8.08
CA PHE A 204 -9.37 -9.41 -7.07
C PHE A 204 -8.00 -9.42 -7.78
N ILE A 205 -7.19 -8.42 -7.47
CA ILE A 205 -5.77 -8.35 -7.88
C ILE A 205 -4.96 -8.05 -6.63
N PRO A 206 -4.23 -9.03 -6.07
CA PRO A 206 -3.45 -8.82 -4.84
C PRO A 206 -2.33 -7.81 -5.05
N HIS A 207 -1.76 -7.33 -3.97
CA HIS A 207 -0.54 -6.54 -4.06
C HIS A 207 0.60 -7.38 -4.65
N GLY A 208 1.35 -6.78 -5.55
CA GLY A 208 2.64 -7.32 -6.02
C GLY A 208 3.80 -6.80 -5.18
N VAL A 209 4.91 -7.52 -5.23
CA VAL A 209 6.21 -7.11 -4.69
C VAL A 209 7.24 -7.13 -5.80
N ASP A 210 8.19 -6.20 -5.78
CA ASP A 210 9.31 -6.18 -6.73
C ASP A 210 10.37 -7.19 -6.24
N THR A 211 10.29 -8.42 -6.73
CA THR A 211 11.20 -9.51 -6.34
C THR A 211 12.64 -9.20 -6.72
N ALA A 212 12.89 -8.48 -7.82
CA ALA A 212 14.24 -8.10 -8.22
C ALA A 212 14.92 -7.19 -7.20
N ILE A 213 14.16 -6.27 -6.59
CA ILE A 213 14.66 -5.42 -5.51
C ILE A 213 14.86 -6.24 -4.23
N LEU A 214 13.88 -7.07 -3.88
CA LEU A 214 13.91 -7.86 -2.64
C LEU A 214 15.02 -8.91 -2.63
N HIS A 215 15.44 -9.41 -3.79
CA HIS A 215 16.47 -10.45 -3.93
C HIS A 215 17.89 -9.88 -4.22
N GLY A 216 18.04 -8.55 -4.28
CA GLY A 216 19.36 -7.93 -4.37
C GLY A 216 20.21 -8.25 -3.14
N ALA A 217 21.46 -8.61 -3.31
CA ALA A 217 22.37 -8.89 -2.19
C ALA A 217 22.61 -7.62 -1.36
N THR A 218 22.58 -7.76 -0.03
CA THR A 218 22.87 -6.67 0.91
C THR A 218 23.79 -7.14 2.02
N ASP A 219 24.55 -6.21 2.61
CA ASP A 219 25.35 -6.49 3.79
C ASP A 219 24.43 -6.65 5.02
N ASN A 220 24.88 -7.49 5.97
CA ASN A 220 24.17 -7.69 7.23
C ASN A 220 24.29 -6.42 8.11
N PRO A 221 23.17 -5.75 8.44
CA PRO A 221 23.19 -4.53 9.24
C PRO A 221 23.22 -4.81 10.75
N TYR A 222 23.08 -6.07 11.17
CA TYR A 222 22.94 -6.45 12.57
C TYR A 222 24.30 -6.68 13.23
N THR A 223 24.42 -6.22 14.46
CA THR A 223 25.60 -6.46 15.32
C THR A 223 25.38 -7.59 16.33
N THR A 224 24.12 -8.07 16.44
CA THR A 224 23.70 -9.16 17.33
C THR A 224 23.37 -10.41 16.52
N PRO A 225 23.51 -11.63 17.08
CA PRO A 225 23.33 -12.87 16.33
C PRO A 225 21.86 -13.26 16.11
N ARG A 226 20.90 -12.70 16.87
CA ARG A 226 19.49 -13.06 16.84
C ARG A 226 18.63 -11.82 16.71
N ASN A 227 17.97 -11.68 15.55
CA ASN A 227 17.26 -10.44 15.22
C ASN A 227 15.86 -10.68 14.67
N ALA A 228 14.92 -9.90 15.16
CA ALA A 228 13.56 -9.85 14.63
C ALA A 228 13.25 -8.43 14.14
N VAL A 229 12.47 -8.30 13.06
CA VAL A 229 12.24 -7.01 12.42
C VAL A 229 10.76 -6.73 12.17
N THR A 230 10.35 -5.49 12.38
CA THR A 230 9.05 -4.97 11.90
C THR A 230 9.26 -3.65 11.17
N VAL A 231 8.58 -3.48 10.02
CA VAL A 231 8.67 -2.29 9.17
C VAL A 231 7.30 -1.67 8.99
N GLY A 232 7.21 -0.35 9.15
CA GLY A 232 5.99 0.43 8.88
C GLY A 232 5.08 0.63 10.11
N SER A 233 4.14 1.56 9.96
CA SER A 233 3.34 2.13 11.05
C SER A 233 1.87 1.70 11.07
N MET A 234 1.35 1.13 9.97
CA MET A 234 -0.08 0.83 9.84
C MET A 234 -0.53 -0.19 10.88
N LEU A 235 -1.53 0.15 11.67
CA LEU A 235 -2.13 -0.68 12.73
C LEU A 235 -1.09 -1.28 13.70
N PHE A 236 0.06 -0.63 13.88
CA PHE A 236 1.14 -1.17 14.69
C PHE A 236 0.71 -1.36 16.15
N ASP A 237 0.87 -2.59 16.65
CA ASP A 237 0.60 -2.95 18.03
C ASP A 237 1.90 -2.93 18.87
N ALA A 238 2.15 -1.78 19.49
CA ALA A 238 3.31 -1.61 20.36
C ALA A 238 3.22 -2.46 21.65
N ALA A 239 2.02 -2.77 22.12
CA ALA A 239 1.84 -3.59 23.33
C ALA A 239 2.21 -5.05 23.06
N ALA A 240 1.79 -5.60 21.92
CA ALA A 240 2.17 -6.95 21.49
C ALA A 240 3.68 -7.06 21.29
N LEU A 241 4.31 -6.10 20.60
CA LEU A 241 5.77 -6.12 20.43
C LEU A 241 6.51 -6.02 21.76
N ARG A 242 6.06 -5.15 22.69
CA ARG A 242 6.65 -5.04 24.03
C ARG A 242 6.57 -6.36 24.79
N ALA A 243 5.40 -7.00 24.78
CA ALA A 243 5.21 -8.28 25.46
C ALA A 243 6.12 -9.37 24.87
N LEU A 244 6.24 -9.42 23.55
CA LEU A 244 7.13 -10.36 22.87
C LEU A 244 8.60 -10.10 23.20
N ALA A 245 9.04 -8.85 23.21
CA ALA A 245 10.41 -8.47 23.53
C ALA A 245 10.78 -8.82 24.98
N LEU A 246 9.85 -8.66 25.93
CA LEU A 246 10.04 -9.10 27.31
C LEU A 246 10.11 -10.63 27.44
N ALA A 247 9.31 -11.36 26.65
CA ALA A 247 9.31 -12.83 26.65
C ALA A 247 10.55 -13.45 25.97
N ARG A 248 11.25 -12.66 25.12
CA ARG A 248 12.42 -13.10 24.34
C ARG A 248 13.60 -12.12 24.53
N PRO A 249 14.19 -12.07 25.73
CA PRO A 249 15.36 -11.21 26.00
C PRO A 249 16.62 -11.63 25.24
N ASP A 250 16.64 -12.84 24.69
CA ASP A 250 17.72 -13.38 23.86
C ASP A 250 17.69 -12.89 22.40
N PHE A 251 16.68 -12.13 21.99
CA PHE A 251 16.54 -11.51 20.68
C PHE A 251 16.65 -9.98 20.74
N THR A 252 17.21 -9.39 19.70
CA THR A 252 17.11 -7.95 19.44
C THR A 252 15.98 -7.70 18.45
N PHE A 253 15.03 -6.85 18.82
CA PHE A 253 13.89 -6.47 17.99
C PHE A 253 14.15 -5.11 17.35
N HIS A 254 14.01 -5.01 16.04
CA HIS A 254 14.21 -3.79 15.29
C HIS A 254 12.87 -3.29 14.76
N THR A 255 12.50 -2.04 15.11
CA THR A 255 11.32 -1.37 14.54
C THR A 255 11.77 -0.29 13.57
N ILE A 256 11.21 -0.24 12.36
CA ILE A 256 11.58 0.72 11.32
C ILE A 256 10.34 1.48 10.88
N GLY A 257 10.34 2.82 11.10
CA GLY A 257 9.21 3.68 10.72
C GLY A 257 7.91 3.40 11.50
N SER A 258 7.99 2.70 12.62
CA SER A 258 6.87 2.51 13.54
C SER A 258 6.75 3.69 14.50
N PRO A 259 5.54 3.97 15.05
CA PRO A 259 5.37 5.01 16.07
C PRO A 259 6.30 4.78 17.27
N LYS A 260 6.97 5.82 17.72
CA LYS A 260 7.85 5.76 18.90
C LYS A 260 7.04 5.34 20.13
N SER A 261 7.60 4.42 20.89
CA SER A 261 6.97 3.87 22.10
C SER A 261 8.04 3.52 23.14
N VAL A 262 7.62 3.34 24.38
CA VAL A 262 8.52 2.86 25.44
C VAL A 262 8.63 1.35 25.32
N PHE A 263 9.85 0.86 25.07
CA PHE A 263 10.16 -0.56 24.91
C PHE A 263 11.26 -1.02 25.87
N PRO A 264 11.42 -2.34 26.08
CA PRO A 264 12.59 -2.92 26.77
C PRO A 264 13.89 -2.63 26.02
N ALA A 265 15.02 -2.79 26.71
CA ALA A 265 16.37 -2.48 26.19
C ALA A 265 16.77 -3.29 24.95
N ASN A 266 16.15 -4.44 24.72
CA ASN A 266 16.38 -5.29 23.54
C ASN A 266 15.54 -4.87 22.32
N VAL A 267 14.90 -3.69 22.32
CA VAL A 267 14.22 -3.12 21.16
C VAL A 267 14.94 -1.88 20.64
N VAL A 268 15.42 -1.94 19.44
CA VAL A 268 16.06 -0.83 18.71
C VAL A 268 15.05 -0.17 17.81
N GLN A 269 14.78 1.13 18.03
CA GLN A 269 13.82 1.90 17.26
C GLN A 269 14.53 2.77 16.22
N HIS A 270 14.35 2.42 14.95
CA HIS A 270 14.82 3.22 13.81
C HIS A 270 13.73 4.20 13.36
N ASP A 271 14.14 5.34 12.86
CA ASP A 271 13.26 6.28 12.19
C ASP A 271 12.78 5.73 10.84
N GLU A 272 11.83 6.42 10.21
CA GLU A 272 11.42 6.10 8.85
C GLU A 272 12.62 6.29 7.91
N MET A 273 12.89 5.29 7.06
CA MET A 273 13.97 5.30 6.09
C MET A 273 13.46 4.91 4.70
N PRO A 274 14.19 5.26 3.63
CA PRO A 274 13.87 4.82 2.27
C PRO A 274 13.75 3.30 2.18
N PHE A 275 12.82 2.81 1.35
CA PHE A 275 12.55 1.37 1.22
C PHE A 275 13.83 0.53 0.96
N ALA A 276 14.72 1.02 0.09
CA ALA A 276 15.98 0.33 -0.20
C ALA A 276 16.86 0.12 1.05
N GLN A 277 16.80 1.02 2.03
CA GLN A 277 17.56 0.90 3.29
C GLN A 277 16.91 -0.07 4.29
N THR A 278 15.65 -0.46 4.09
CA THR A 278 14.99 -1.48 4.93
C THR A 278 15.36 -2.90 4.49
N LEU A 279 15.83 -3.08 3.25
CA LEU A 279 16.10 -4.40 2.67
C LEU A 279 17.16 -5.20 3.45
N PRO A 280 18.31 -4.63 3.86
CA PRO A 280 19.28 -5.34 4.66
C PRO A 280 18.68 -5.95 5.94
N TYR A 281 17.84 -5.17 6.64
CA TYR A 281 17.15 -5.64 7.85
C TYR A 281 16.21 -6.80 7.56
N LEU A 282 15.46 -6.74 6.46
CA LEU A 282 14.54 -7.80 6.07
C LEU A 282 15.28 -9.07 5.66
N GLN A 283 16.37 -8.93 4.90
CA GLN A 283 17.12 -10.05 4.37
C GLN A 283 17.91 -10.81 5.44
N HIS A 284 18.33 -10.14 6.50
CA HIS A 284 19.20 -10.73 7.51
C HIS A 284 18.52 -11.01 8.87
N ALA A 285 17.22 -10.68 9.04
CA ALA A 285 16.48 -11.03 10.25
C ALA A 285 16.15 -12.53 10.29
N ASP A 286 16.01 -13.09 11.48
CA ASP A 286 15.56 -14.47 11.70
C ASP A 286 14.04 -14.59 11.62
N VAL A 287 13.29 -13.58 12.14
CA VAL A 287 11.82 -13.56 12.20
C VAL A 287 11.29 -12.17 11.85
N GLY A 288 10.30 -12.12 10.98
CA GLY A 288 9.51 -10.94 10.69
C GLY A 288 8.37 -10.77 11.72
N ILE A 289 8.12 -9.53 12.14
CA ILE A 289 7.01 -9.23 13.07
C ILE A 289 5.99 -8.35 12.36
N ALA A 290 4.75 -8.80 12.32
CA ALA A 290 3.62 -8.03 11.83
C ALA A 290 2.55 -7.91 12.93
N ALA A 291 2.92 -7.28 14.04
CA ALA A 291 2.02 -7.03 15.14
C ALA A 291 0.99 -5.96 14.75
N TYR A 292 -0.26 -6.37 14.54
CA TYR A 292 -1.35 -5.49 14.16
C TYR A 292 -2.40 -5.41 15.27
N GLN A 293 -2.85 -4.18 15.55
CA GLN A 293 -4.04 -3.94 16.34
C GLN A 293 -5.28 -4.47 15.60
N ARG A 294 -6.23 -5.02 16.34
CA ARG A 294 -7.51 -5.43 15.77
C ARG A 294 -8.32 -4.19 15.40
N ALA A 295 -8.69 -4.08 14.15
CA ALA A 295 -9.60 -3.06 13.62
C ALA A 295 -10.79 -3.77 12.94
N ALA A 296 -11.91 -3.05 12.78
CA ALA A 296 -13.17 -3.62 12.29
C ALA A 296 -13.04 -4.35 10.93
N ALA A 297 -12.12 -3.94 10.07
CA ALA A 297 -11.89 -4.57 8.76
C ALA A 297 -10.50 -5.21 8.63
N ALA A 298 -9.82 -5.51 9.73
CA ALA A 298 -8.45 -6.02 9.70
C ALA A 298 -8.30 -7.40 9.02
N ALA A 299 -9.40 -8.13 8.79
CA ALA A 299 -9.39 -9.43 8.12
C ALA A 299 -8.81 -9.38 6.69
N TYR A 300 -8.91 -8.23 5.99
CA TYR A 300 -8.31 -8.10 4.66
C TYR A 300 -6.78 -8.11 4.66
N LEU A 301 -6.13 -7.91 5.81
CA LEU A 301 -4.67 -7.92 5.95
C LEU A 301 -4.03 -9.27 5.61
N ALA A 302 -4.78 -10.38 5.70
CA ALA A 302 -4.30 -11.68 5.27
C ALA A 302 -3.82 -11.67 3.81
N ASP A 303 -4.56 -10.98 2.92
CA ASP A 303 -4.24 -10.88 1.49
C ASP A 303 -3.46 -9.61 1.15
N SER A 304 -3.65 -8.50 1.90
CA SER A 304 -3.21 -7.17 1.48
C SER A 304 -2.03 -6.59 2.24
N SER A 305 -1.52 -7.26 3.28
CA SER A 305 -0.37 -6.75 4.02
C SER A 305 0.91 -6.80 3.19
N LEU A 306 1.35 -5.66 2.66
CA LEU A 306 2.63 -5.55 1.93
C LEU A 306 3.82 -6.07 2.75
N LYS A 307 3.83 -5.80 4.05
CA LYS A 307 4.86 -6.29 4.99
C LYS A 307 4.93 -7.82 4.96
N LEU A 308 3.79 -8.49 5.12
CA LEU A 308 3.73 -9.96 5.10
C LEU A 308 4.06 -10.54 3.72
N LEU A 309 3.64 -9.88 2.65
CA LEU A 309 3.99 -10.29 1.28
C LEU A 309 5.50 -10.13 1.02
N GLN A 310 6.13 -9.06 1.51
CA GLN A 310 7.58 -8.88 1.43
C GLN A 310 8.33 -9.95 2.22
N TYR A 311 7.90 -10.25 3.46
CA TYR A 311 8.49 -11.32 4.26
C TYR A 311 8.41 -12.66 3.53
N GLN A 312 7.25 -12.98 2.99
CA GLN A 312 7.03 -14.21 2.23
C GLN A 312 7.93 -14.29 0.98
N ALA A 313 8.05 -13.18 0.22
CA ALA A 313 8.85 -13.14 -1.00
C ALA A 313 10.35 -13.39 -0.75
N ILE A 314 10.84 -13.08 0.45
CA ILE A 314 12.24 -13.34 0.84
C ILE A 314 12.40 -14.57 1.75
N GLY A 315 11.34 -15.37 1.89
CA GLY A 315 11.38 -16.59 2.72
C GLY A 315 11.53 -16.34 4.22
N LEU A 316 11.19 -15.13 4.71
CA LEU A 316 11.28 -14.77 6.12
C LEU A 316 10.01 -15.25 6.87
N PRO A 317 10.11 -16.17 7.85
CA PRO A 317 8.97 -16.56 8.66
C PRO A 317 8.48 -15.38 9.49
N ALA A 318 7.18 -15.24 9.65
CA ALA A 318 6.59 -14.06 10.26
C ALA A 318 5.56 -14.40 11.34
N VAL A 319 5.59 -13.63 12.43
CA VAL A 319 4.57 -13.66 13.48
C VAL A 319 3.55 -12.56 13.21
N CYS A 320 2.27 -12.91 13.19
CA CYS A 320 1.18 -11.98 12.99
C CYS A 320 -0.09 -12.43 13.74
N PRO A 321 -1.08 -11.55 13.97
CA PRO A 321 -2.37 -11.99 14.51
C PRO A 321 -3.06 -13.00 13.59
N ASP A 322 -3.89 -13.89 14.15
CA ASP A 322 -4.60 -14.96 13.42
C ASP A 322 -5.38 -14.45 12.22
N PHE A 323 -5.99 -13.27 12.34
CA PHE A 323 -6.73 -12.64 11.22
C PHE A 323 -5.85 -12.23 10.03
N ALA A 324 -4.53 -12.20 10.18
CA ALA A 324 -3.58 -11.83 9.13
C ALA A 324 -2.77 -13.02 8.59
N VAL A 325 -3.01 -14.23 9.08
CA VAL A 325 -2.28 -15.44 8.66
C VAL A 325 -2.63 -15.83 7.22
N GLY A 326 -3.93 -15.97 6.91
CA GLY A 326 -4.38 -16.51 5.63
C GLY A 326 -3.85 -17.92 5.35
N ASP A 327 -3.77 -18.30 4.08
CA ASP A 327 -3.27 -19.61 3.63
C ASP A 327 -1.76 -19.61 3.35
N HIS A 328 -0.97 -18.98 4.23
CA HIS A 328 0.47 -18.81 3.99
C HIS A 328 1.33 -19.61 4.98
N PRO A 329 2.16 -20.55 4.51
CA PRO A 329 2.88 -21.49 5.37
C PRO A 329 3.95 -20.86 6.28
N LEU A 330 4.44 -19.65 5.92
CA LEU A 330 5.44 -18.92 6.71
C LEU A 330 4.85 -17.88 7.66
N ARG A 331 3.54 -17.90 7.90
CA ARG A 331 2.88 -16.99 8.85
C ARG A 331 2.37 -17.77 10.06
N PHE A 332 2.79 -17.32 11.22
CA PHE A 332 2.52 -17.97 12.50
C PHE A 332 1.62 -17.09 13.36
N GLY A 333 0.37 -17.53 13.54
CA GLY A 333 -0.67 -16.75 14.18
C GLY A 333 -0.60 -16.73 15.70
N TYR A 334 -1.05 -15.61 16.28
CA TYR A 334 -1.41 -15.48 17.70
C TYR A 334 -2.78 -14.80 17.82
N ARG A 335 -3.53 -15.11 18.87
CA ARG A 335 -4.82 -14.48 19.14
C ARG A 335 -4.58 -13.02 19.56
N SER A 336 -5.19 -12.08 18.87
CA SER A 336 -5.07 -10.65 19.19
C SER A 336 -5.57 -10.38 20.62
N GLY A 337 -4.78 -9.67 21.42
CA GLY A 337 -5.06 -9.41 22.83
C GLY A 337 -4.60 -10.51 23.81
N HIS A 338 -4.10 -11.64 23.34
CA HIS A 338 -3.58 -12.74 24.13
C HIS A 338 -2.05 -12.77 24.09
N VAL A 339 -1.42 -12.09 25.03
CA VAL A 339 0.05 -11.96 25.08
C VAL A 339 0.77 -13.30 25.29
N GLU A 340 0.11 -14.25 25.93
CA GLU A 340 0.60 -15.60 26.16
C GLU A 340 0.82 -16.41 24.87
N ASP A 341 0.14 -16.06 23.79
CA ASP A 341 0.26 -16.75 22.50
C ASP A 341 1.49 -16.26 21.68
N LEU A 342 2.02 -15.08 22.00
CA LEU A 342 3.09 -14.43 21.20
C LEU A 342 4.38 -15.25 21.19
N ALA A 343 4.88 -15.66 22.37
CA ALA A 343 6.11 -16.45 22.47
C ALA A 343 5.99 -17.82 21.77
N PRO A 344 4.91 -18.59 21.95
CA PRO A 344 4.70 -19.83 21.20
C PRO A 344 4.62 -19.62 19.68
N ALA A 345 3.98 -18.54 19.20
CA ALA A 345 3.93 -18.22 17.77
C ALA A 345 5.34 -17.87 17.23
N PHE A 346 6.11 -17.11 18.01
CA PHE A 346 7.48 -16.75 17.68
C PHE A 346 8.40 -17.99 17.61
N GLU A 347 8.27 -18.92 18.55
CA GLU A 347 9.02 -20.19 18.51
C GLU A 347 8.69 -21.02 17.28
N ARG A 348 7.42 -21.10 16.89
CA ARG A 348 7.03 -21.81 15.65
C ARG A 348 7.66 -21.15 14.42
N ALA A 349 7.68 -19.81 14.37
CA ALA A 349 8.32 -19.07 13.29
C ALA A 349 9.83 -19.31 13.24
N LEU A 350 10.48 -19.25 14.39
CA LEU A 350 11.92 -19.50 14.52
C LEU A 350 12.31 -20.93 14.10
N ASN A 351 11.54 -21.92 14.54
CA ASN A 351 11.78 -23.35 14.21
C ASN A 351 11.52 -23.66 12.74
N ALA A 352 10.61 -22.95 12.07
CA ALA A 352 10.41 -23.08 10.63
C ALA A 352 11.64 -22.60 9.85
N GLY A 353 12.38 -21.64 10.41
CA GLY A 353 13.57 -21.07 9.79
C GLY A 353 13.26 -20.31 8.48
N ARG A 354 14.28 -19.73 7.90
CA ARG A 354 14.14 -19.11 6.58
C ARG A 354 14.02 -20.19 5.50
N HIS A 355 13.05 -19.99 4.62
CA HIS A 355 12.95 -20.79 3.41
C HIS A 355 13.86 -20.20 2.31
N PRO A 356 14.46 -21.05 1.45
CA PRO A 356 15.16 -20.54 0.28
C PRO A 356 14.22 -19.64 -0.53
N MET A 357 14.75 -18.51 -1.00
CA MET A 357 13.97 -17.63 -1.89
C MET A 357 13.54 -18.44 -3.12
N PRO A 358 12.27 -18.33 -3.56
CA PRO A 358 11.86 -18.99 -4.78
C PRO A 358 12.79 -18.56 -5.93
N ALA A 359 13.19 -19.52 -6.77
CA ALA A 359 13.98 -19.21 -7.96
C ALA A 359 13.24 -18.17 -8.79
N LYS A 360 14.01 -17.28 -9.43
CA LYS A 360 13.44 -16.32 -10.38
C LYS A 360 12.84 -17.13 -11.54
N ASP A 361 11.52 -17.11 -11.68
CA ASP A 361 10.84 -17.48 -12.91
C ASP A 361 10.88 -16.34 -13.92
#